data_6cd84ad831af96f0cbd4b082d3ca7807
#
_entry.id   6cd84ad831af96f0cbd4b082d3ca7807
#
_cell.length_a   1.000
_cell.length_b   1.000
_cell.length_c   1.000
_cell.angle_alpha   90.00
_cell.angle_beta   90.00
_cell.angle_gamma   90.00
#
_symmetry.space_group_name_H-M   'P 1'
#
loop_
_entity.id
_entity.type
_entity.pdbx_description
1 polymer ?
#
loop_
_entity_poly.entity_id
_entity_poly.type
_entity_poly.pdbx_seq_one_letter_code
_entity_poly.pdbx_strand_id
1 'polypeptide(L)'
;MVKQMPGNRVVLISLLQLRKSTLYPGPDSFPEYTGYGGCMEEPKLIKVVGAAIIKDGKVLCAQRGAGKSLAGYWEFPGGKIEAGETPQQALQREIEEELLCEIDIDKKVCTSDYLYDFGNVQLTTFLCHLIEGMPRLTEHECIEWVEPSQMPRLRWAPVDHDAVTRNSGMAF
;
A
#
# COMPACT_ATOMS: atom_id res chain seq x y z
N MET A 1 7.70 14.18 -42.92
CA MET A 1 8.66 13.24 -42.30
C MET A 1 8.16 12.96 -40.86
N VAL A 2 7.31 11.93 -40.71
CA VAL A 2 6.63 11.61 -39.45
C VAL A 2 7.49 10.58 -38.76
N LYS A 3 7.99 10.93 -37.56
CA LYS A 3 8.80 10.05 -36.71
C LYS A 3 7.86 9.18 -35.88
N GLN A 4 7.87 7.90 -36.16
CA GLN A 4 7.14 6.86 -35.45
C GLN A 4 7.71 6.72 -34.04
N MET A 5 6.88 6.94 -33.02
CA MET A 5 7.21 6.68 -31.61
C MET A 5 6.71 5.29 -31.23
N PRO A 6 7.50 4.45 -30.57
CA PRO A 6 7.04 3.16 -30.06
C PRO A 6 6.38 3.34 -28.69
N GLY A 7 5.25 2.70 -28.48
CA GLY A 7 4.76 2.42 -27.14
C GLY A 7 3.31 2.78 -26.84
N ASN A 8 2.41 1.88 -27.16
CA ASN A 8 1.01 1.80 -26.75
C ASN A 8 0.82 1.60 -25.21
N ARG A 9 1.36 2.47 -24.37
CA ARG A 9 1.21 2.35 -22.92
C ARG A 9 0.31 3.40 -22.24
N VAL A 10 -0.10 4.43 -22.98
CA VAL A 10 -0.77 5.60 -22.38
C VAL A 10 -2.30 5.47 -22.34
N VAL A 11 -2.90 4.58 -23.11
CA VAL A 11 -4.37 4.49 -23.27
C VAL A 11 -5.06 3.68 -22.15
N LEU A 12 -4.32 2.80 -21.44
CA LEU A 12 -4.94 1.93 -20.41
C LEU A 12 -5.19 2.63 -19.07
N ILE A 13 -4.40 3.64 -18.72
CA ILE A 13 -4.55 4.37 -17.45
C ILE A 13 -5.83 5.23 -17.46
N SER A 14 -6.23 5.75 -18.60
CA SER A 14 -7.43 6.58 -18.78
C SER A 14 -8.74 5.80 -18.57
N LEU A 15 -8.79 4.51 -18.93
CA LEU A 15 -10.00 3.70 -18.83
C LEU A 15 -10.28 3.17 -17.41
N LEU A 16 -9.24 2.98 -16.60
CA LEU A 16 -9.39 2.56 -15.19
C LEU A 16 -9.75 3.73 -14.26
N GLN A 17 -9.33 4.95 -14.56
CA GLN A 17 -9.74 6.15 -13.82
C GLN A 17 -11.22 6.51 -14.06
N LEU A 18 -11.79 6.18 -15.22
CA LEU A 18 -13.21 6.43 -15.54
C LEU A 18 -14.20 5.50 -14.81
N ARG A 19 -13.75 4.42 -14.18
CA ARG A 19 -14.62 3.54 -13.39
C ARG A 19 -14.96 4.03 -11.98
N LYS A 20 -14.39 5.14 -11.52
CA LYS A 20 -14.69 5.73 -10.20
C LYS A 20 -15.69 6.89 -10.22
N SER A 21 -16.21 7.32 -11.35
CA SER A 21 -17.24 8.35 -11.43
C SER A 21 -18.46 7.88 -12.21
N THR A 22 -19.46 7.41 -11.46
CA THR A 22 -20.90 7.51 -11.66
C THR A 22 -21.48 7.51 -13.09
N LEU A 23 -22.48 6.65 -13.28
CA LEU A 23 -23.49 6.51 -14.32
C LEU A 23 -23.21 5.36 -15.31
N TYR A 24 -23.81 4.21 -14.98
CA TYR A 24 -24.01 3.13 -15.92
C TYR A 24 -25.07 3.54 -16.97
N PRO A 25 -24.77 3.54 -18.26
CA PRO A 25 -25.79 3.40 -19.28
C PRO A 25 -26.24 1.93 -19.34
N GLY A 26 -27.51 1.70 -19.56
CA GLY A 26 -28.15 0.39 -19.58
C GLY A 26 -27.56 -0.61 -20.60
N PRO A 27 -28.06 -1.88 -20.58
CA PRO A 27 -27.40 -3.02 -21.22
C PRO A 27 -27.40 -3.05 -22.76
N ASP A 28 -27.91 -2.01 -23.46
CA ASP A 28 -28.17 -2.08 -24.90
C ASP A 28 -27.31 -1.19 -25.79
N SER A 29 -26.16 -0.69 -25.33
CA SER A 29 -25.33 0.26 -26.12
C SER A 29 -23.83 -0.02 -26.13
N PHE A 30 -23.40 -1.29 -26.24
CA PHE A 30 -22.00 -1.59 -26.53
C PHE A 30 -21.84 -1.91 -28.03
N PRO A 31 -20.99 -1.18 -28.78
CA PRO A 31 -20.60 -1.63 -30.11
C PRO A 31 -19.82 -2.94 -29.96
N GLU A 32 -20.17 -3.95 -30.77
CA GLU A 32 -19.39 -5.18 -30.90
C GLU A 32 -17.96 -4.86 -31.34
N TYR A 33 -17.00 -4.94 -30.40
CA TYR A 33 -15.59 -4.91 -30.71
C TYR A 33 -15.13 -6.29 -31.17
N THR A 34 -15.23 -6.54 -32.46
CA THR A 34 -14.60 -7.71 -33.10
C THR A 34 -13.12 -7.42 -33.36
N GLY A 35 -12.27 -8.10 -32.61
CA GLY A 35 -10.89 -8.37 -32.99
C GLY A 35 -9.80 -7.49 -32.39
N TYR A 36 -9.20 -7.98 -31.34
CA TYR A 36 -7.76 -8.10 -31.12
C TYR A 36 -7.58 -9.06 -29.94
N GLY A 37 -7.29 -10.32 -30.21
CA GLY A 37 -6.96 -11.35 -29.23
C GLY A 37 -5.55 -11.12 -28.68
N GLY A 38 -5.35 -10.07 -27.91
CA GLY A 38 -4.22 -9.94 -27.01
C GLY A 38 -4.65 -10.46 -25.65
N CYS A 39 -4.08 -11.56 -25.20
CA CYS A 39 -4.22 -12.05 -23.84
C CYS A 39 -3.73 -10.93 -22.91
N MET A 40 -4.63 -10.17 -22.33
CA MET A 40 -4.27 -9.20 -21.29
C MET A 40 -3.98 -10.00 -20.03
N GLU A 41 -2.71 -10.21 -19.73
CA GLU A 41 -2.31 -10.77 -18.43
C GLU A 41 -2.85 -9.86 -17.34
N GLU A 42 -3.62 -10.42 -16.42
CA GLU A 42 -4.07 -9.69 -15.26
C GLU A 42 -2.85 -9.21 -14.45
N PRO A 43 -2.87 -7.95 -13.94
CA PRO A 43 -1.75 -7.45 -13.16
C PRO A 43 -1.51 -8.34 -11.94
N LYS A 44 -0.26 -8.73 -11.73
CA LYS A 44 0.15 -9.60 -10.62
C LYS A 44 -0.36 -9.01 -9.30
N LEU A 45 -1.15 -9.79 -8.56
CA LEU A 45 -1.58 -9.44 -7.21
C LEU A 45 -0.43 -9.65 -6.22
N ILE A 46 -0.06 -8.59 -5.51
CA ILE A 46 0.98 -8.58 -4.47
C ILE A 46 0.30 -8.31 -3.14
N LYS A 47 0.22 -9.33 -2.28
CA LYS A 47 -0.35 -9.19 -0.95
C LYS A 47 0.71 -8.75 0.04
N VAL A 48 0.44 -7.68 0.77
CA VAL A 48 1.34 -7.09 1.77
C VAL A 48 0.60 -6.77 3.07
N VAL A 49 1.34 -6.67 4.14
CA VAL A 49 0.86 -6.28 5.47
C VAL A 49 1.59 -5.05 5.95
N GLY A 50 0.94 -4.24 6.79
CA GLY A 50 1.53 -3.05 7.40
C GLY A 50 1.07 -2.90 8.85
N ALA A 51 1.96 -2.42 9.72
CA ALA A 51 1.72 -2.22 11.14
C ALA A 51 1.58 -0.73 11.49
N ALA A 52 0.40 -0.31 11.90
CA ALA A 52 0.21 0.95 12.61
C ALA A 52 0.58 0.70 14.09
N ILE A 53 1.88 0.78 14.39
CA ILE A 53 2.41 0.49 15.73
C ILE A 53 2.22 1.72 16.61
N ILE A 54 1.57 1.53 17.76
CA ILE A 54 1.27 2.60 18.72
C ILE A 54 2.18 2.50 19.93
N LYS A 55 2.68 3.65 20.36
CA LYS A 55 3.36 3.86 21.63
C LYS A 55 3.15 5.29 22.10
N ASP A 56 2.79 5.49 23.36
CA ASP A 56 2.60 6.80 23.99
C ASP A 56 1.71 7.75 23.18
N GLY A 57 0.61 7.22 22.59
CA GLY A 57 -0.35 7.98 21.77
C GLY A 57 0.15 8.37 20.38
N LYS A 58 1.33 7.89 19.96
CA LYS A 58 1.91 8.14 18.64
C LYS A 58 1.95 6.88 17.80
N VAL A 59 2.01 7.05 16.49
CA VAL A 59 2.11 5.98 15.50
C VAL A 59 3.49 5.99 14.87
N LEU A 60 4.13 4.82 14.76
CA LEU A 60 5.38 4.67 14.05
C LEU A 60 5.15 4.75 12.54
N CYS A 61 5.81 5.69 11.90
CA CYS A 61 5.82 5.87 10.45
C CYS A 61 7.23 5.63 9.92
N ALA A 62 7.37 4.98 8.78
CA ALA A 62 8.64 4.67 8.14
C ALA A 62 8.75 5.34 6.78
N GLN A 63 9.92 5.86 6.44
CA GLN A 63 10.20 6.48 5.14
C GLN A 63 11.03 5.54 4.27
N ARG A 64 10.57 5.29 3.06
CA ARG A 64 11.21 4.40 2.09
C ARG A 64 12.53 4.99 1.61
N GLY A 65 13.59 4.18 1.69
CA GLY A 65 14.95 4.56 1.30
C GLY A 65 15.15 4.77 -0.20
N ALA A 66 16.20 5.50 -0.53
CA ALA A 66 16.68 5.70 -1.89
C ALA A 66 17.04 4.34 -2.51
N GLY A 67 16.48 3.98 -3.65
CA GLY A 67 16.70 2.68 -4.32
C GLY A 67 15.55 1.69 -4.18
N LYS A 68 14.59 1.94 -3.31
CA LYS A 68 13.30 1.24 -3.31
C LYS A 68 12.29 1.95 -4.22
N SER A 69 11.28 1.23 -4.71
CA SER A 69 10.12 1.87 -5.38
C SER A 69 9.47 2.85 -4.42
N LEU A 70 8.98 4.00 -4.90
CA LEU A 70 8.39 5.06 -4.09
C LEU A 70 9.36 5.65 -3.04
N ALA A 71 10.65 5.81 -3.38
CA ALA A 71 11.63 6.43 -2.51
C ALA A 71 11.16 7.78 -1.94
N GLY A 72 11.37 8.00 -0.64
CA GLY A 72 10.96 9.21 0.07
C GLY A 72 9.46 9.29 0.42
N TYR A 73 8.64 8.30 0.04
CA TYR A 73 7.28 8.16 0.54
C TYR A 73 7.27 7.52 1.93
N TRP A 74 6.27 7.85 2.72
CA TRP A 74 5.99 7.25 4.02
C TRP A 74 5.07 6.05 3.87
N GLU A 75 5.26 5.07 4.73
CA GLU A 75 4.46 3.84 4.79
C GLU A 75 4.34 3.35 6.23
N PHE A 76 3.37 2.48 6.49
CA PHE A 76 3.40 1.66 7.70
C PHE A 76 4.41 0.53 7.51
N PRO A 77 5.36 0.32 8.47
CA PRO A 77 6.35 -0.75 8.35
C PRO A 77 5.69 -2.12 8.20
N GLY A 78 6.29 -2.98 7.40
CA GLY A 78 5.78 -4.29 7.05
C GLY A 78 6.24 -4.73 5.67
N GLY A 79 5.65 -5.81 5.14
CA GLY A 79 6.13 -6.36 3.89
C GLY A 79 5.21 -7.39 3.25
N LYS A 80 5.79 -8.27 2.44
CA LYS A 80 5.04 -9.26 1.66
C LYS A 80 4.59 -10.43 2.53
N ILE A 81 3.40 -10.93 2.23
CA ILE A 81 2.94 -12.21 2.77
C ILE A 81 3.58 -13.32 1.92
N GLU A 82 4.38 -14.18 2.55
CA GLU A 82 4.99 -15.32 1.90
C GLU A 82 4.03 -16.52 1.78
N ALA A 83 4.41 -17.50 0.95
CA ALA A 83 3.58 -18.67 0.75
C ALA A 83 3.43 -19.49 2.06
N GLY A 84 2.19 -19.70 2.47
CA GLY A 84 1.85 -20.46 3.69
C GLY A 84 1.73 -19.62 4.95
N GLU A 85 2.05 -18.32 4.90
CA GLU A 85 1.87 -17.43 6.04
C GLU A 85 0.44 -16.89 6.14
N THR A 86 -0.03 -16.71 7.36
CA THR A 86 -1.15 -15.82 7.64
C THR A 86 -0.67 -14.37 7.62
N PRO A 87 -1.56 -13.38 7.40
CA PRO A 87 -1.17 -11.96 7.44
C PRO A 87 -0.50 -11.55 8.75
N GLN A 88 -0.93 -12.11 9.88
CA GLN A 88 -0.35 -11.80 11.18
C GLN A 88 1.06 -12.40 11.35
N GLN A 89 1.28 -13.62 10.85
CA GLN A 89 2.62 -14.23 10.87
C GLN A 89 3.61 -13.45 10.01
N ALA A 90 3.18 -13.07 8.80
CA ALA A 90 3.99 -12.21 7.92
C ALA A 90 4.33 -10.89 8.61
N LEU A 91 3.35 -10.24 9.26
CA LEU A 91 3.57 -8.96 9.92
C LEU A 91 4.56 -9.07 11.08
N GLN A 92 4.45 -10.10 11.92
CA GLN A 92 5.39 -10.33 13.03
C GLN A 92 6.82 -10.52 12.51
N ARG A 93 7.00 -11.39 11.48
CA ARG A 93 8.30 -11.63 10.86
C ARG A 93 8.90 -10.35 10.27
N GLU A 94 8.14 -9.60 9.47
CA GLU A 94 8.63 -8.36 8.84
C GLU A 94 9.04 -7.30 9.88
N ILE A 95 8.26 -7.13 10.96
CA ILE A 95 8.61 -6.16 12.01
C ILE A 95 9.84 -6.60 12.80
N GLU A 96 10.01 -7.90 13.07
CA GLU A 96 11.21 -8.43 13.70
C GLU A 96 12.46 -8.22 12.81
N GLU A 97 12.35 -8.50 11.51
CA GLU A 97 13.43 -8.34 10.53
C GLU A 97 13.80 -6.88 10.28
N GLU A 98 12.80 -6.02 10.03
CA GLU A 98 13.02 -4.64 9.62
C GLU A 98 13.27 -3.67 10.77
N LEU A 99 12.67 -3.91 11.95
CA LEU A 99 12.71 -2.97 13.08
C LEU A 99 13.36 -3.55 14.34
N LEU A 100 13.65 -4.86 14.39
CA LEU A 100 14.25 -5.56 15.54
C LEU A 100 13.47 -5.34 16.84
N CYS A 101 12.15 -5.36 16.76
CA CYS A 101 11.26 -5.20 17.91
C CYS A 101 10.08 -6.17 17.83
N GLU A 102 9.37 -6.33 18.95
CA GLU A 102 8.23 -7.23 19.09
C GLU A 102 6.94 -6.40 19.24
N ILE A 103 5.88 -6.85 18.56
CA ILE A 103 4.57 -6.20 18.56
C ILE A 103 3.46 -7.17 18.98
N ASP A 104 2.44 -6.63 19.63
CA ASP A 104 1.13 -7.27 19.78
C ASP A 104 0.19 -6.75 18.69
N ILE A 105 -0.45 -7.67 17.96
CA ILE A 105 -1.40 -7.35 16.88
C ILE A 105 -2.81 -7.33 17.48
N ASP A 106 -3.38 -6.13 17.64
CA ASP A 106 -4.72 -5.96 18.20
C ASP A 106 -5.80 -6.31 17.16
N LYS A 107 -5.93 -5.50 16.09
CA LYS A 107 -7.02 -5.65 15.12
C LYS A 107 -6.66 -5.16 13.74
N LYS A 108 -7.37 -5.69 12.74
CA LYS A 108 -7.29 -5.16 11.38
C LYS A 108 -7.93 -3.77 11.29
N VAL A 109 -7.20 -2.81 10.72
CA VAL A 109 -7.69 -1.45 10.42
C VAL A 109 -8.46 -1.45 9.12
N CYS A 110 -7.82 -1.89 8.03
CA CYS A 110 -8.43 -1.97 6.70
C CYS A 110 -7.66 -2.92 5.78
N THR A 111 -8.22 -3.14 4.61
CA THR A 111 -7.50 -3.67 3.44
C THR A 111 -7.73 -2.70 2.30
N SER A 112 -6.65 -2.26 1.67
CA SER A 112 -6.61 -1.29 0.58
C SER A 112 -5.95 -1.91 -0.64
N ASP A 113 -6.43 -1.57 -1.83
CA ASP A 113 -5.86 -2.01 -3.10
C ASP A 113 -5.38 -0.81 -3.90
N TYR A 114 -4.19 -0.91 -4.47
CA TYR A 114 -3.68 0.12 -5.37
C TYR A 114 -2.91 -0.50 -6.54
N LEU A 115 -3.26 -0.08 -7.77
CA LEU A 115 -2.61 -0.54 -8.98
C LEU A 115 -1.39 0.35 -9.29
N TYR A 116 -0.21 -0.23 -9.12
CA TYR A 116 1.07 0.37 -9.53
C TYR A 116 1.49 -0.17 -10.90
N ASP A 117 2.48 0.44 -11.52
CA ASP A 117 3.05 -0.02 -12.81
C ASP A 117 3.63 -1.44 -12.73
N PHE A 118 4.07 -1.86 -11.52
CA PHE A 118 4.66 -3.18 -11.28
C PHE A 118 3.67 -4.25 -10.80
N GLY A 119 2.40 -3.90 -10.56
CA GLY A 119 1.37 -4.84 -10.13
C GLY A 119 0.30 -4.22 -9.23
N ASN A 120 -0.72 -5.00 -8.93
CA ASN A 120 -1.78 -4.61 -7.99
C ASN A 120 -1.35 -4.97 -6.57
N VAL A 121 -1.14 -3.97 -5.71
CA VAL A 121 -0.78 -4.16 -4.30
C VAL A 121 -2.03 -4.15 -3.45
N GLN A 122 -2.23 -5.23 -2.70
CA GLN A 122 -3.27 -5.35 -1.68
C GLN A 122 -2.61 -5.28 -0.30
N LEU A 123 -2.78 -4.16 0.39
CA LEU A 123 -2.25 -3.92 1.74
C LEU A 123 -3.30 -4.20 2.80
N THR A 124 -3.00 -5.07 3.74
CA THR A 124 -3.77 -5.23 4.97
C THR A 124 -3.04 -4.58 6.13
N THR A 125 -3.60 -3.50 6.68
CA THR A 125 -3.02 -2.77 7.81
C THR A 125 -3.65 -3.22 9.11
N PHE A 126 -2.80 -3.46 10.12
CA PHE A 126 -3.18 -3.82 11.48
C PHE A 126 -2.80 -2.73 12.46
N LEU A 127 -3.64 -2.55 13.49
CA LEU A 127 -3.30 -1.80 14.69
C LEU A 127 -2.45 -2.70 15.57
N CYS A 128 -1.31 -2.18 16.02
CA CYS A 128 -0.35 -2.95 16.80
C CYS A 128 0.17 -2.12 18.00
N HIS A 129 0.61 -2.80 19.02
CA HIS A 129 1.26 -2.19 20.19
C HIS A 129 2.70 -2.68 20.30
N LEU A 130 3.64 -1.77 20.57
CA LEU A 130 5.02 -2.16 20.85
C LEU A 130 5.08 -2.85 22.20
N ILE A 131 5.54 -4.12 22.23
CA ILE A 131 5.70 -4.89 23.47
C ILE A 131 7.12 -4.74 23.99
N GLU A 132 8.11 -5.07 23.15
CA GLU A 132 9.51 -5.13 23.53
C GLU A 132 10.41 -4.59 22.43
N GLY A 133 11.58 -4.09 22.82
CA GLY A 133 12.58 -3.55 21.93
C GLY A 133 12.39 -2.06 21.64
N MET A 134 13.35 -1.54 20.90
CA MET A 134 13.31 -0.18 20.38
C MET A 134 13.44 -0.27 18.87
N PRO A 135 12.44 0.20 18.08
CA PRO A 135 12.51 0.12 16.63
C PRO A 135 13.82 0.72 16.10
N ARG A 136 14.53 -0.04 15.28
CA ARG A 136 15.81 0.34 14.69
C ARG A 136 15.70 0.38 13.18
N LEU A 137 16.41 1.31 12.58
CA LEU A 137 16.55 1.40 11.12
C LEU A 137 17.43 0.26 10.60
N THR A 138 16.86 -0.63 9.80
CA THR A 138 17.62 -1.64 9.06
C THR A 138 17.52 -1.41 7.55
N GLU A 139 16.32 -1.07 7.04
CA GLU A 139 16.04 -0.93 5.63
C GLU A 139 15.43 0.41 5.21
N HIS A 140 14.79 1.13 6.15
CA HIS A 140 14.16 2.43 5.89
C HIS A 140 15.19 3.57 6.00
N GLU A 141 14.91 4.70 5.36
CA GLU A 141 15.74 5.90 5.46
C GLU A 141 15.52 6.63 6.78
N CYS A 142 14.28 6.62 7.27
CA CYS A 142 13.89 7.29 8.51
C CYS A 142 12.71 6.54 9.14
N ILE A 143 12.60 6.58 10.46
CA ILE A 143 11.39 6.22 11.21
C ILE A 143 11.07 7.35 12.20
N GLU A 144 9.78 7.67 12.34
CA GLU A 144 9.30 8.71 13.25
C GLU A 144 8.05 8.27 14.00
N TRP A 145 7.97 8.68 15.28
CA TRP A 145 6.76 8.57 16.07
C TRP A 145 5.91 9.82 15.85
N VAL A 146 4.81 9.68 15.12
CA VAL A 146 3.98 10.79 14.63
C VAL A 146 2.65 10.81 15.36
N GLU A 147 2.23 11.98 15.81
CA GLU A 147 0.86 12.21 16.33
C GLU A 147 -0.16 11.85 15.25
N PRO A 148 -1.24 11.09 15.55
CA PRO A 148 -2.24 10.69 14.55
C PRO A 148 -2.75 11.86 13.69
N SER A 149 -3.02 13.01 14.32
CA SER A 149 -3.48 14.24 13.63
C SER A 149 -2.46 14.85 12.67
N GLN A 150 -1.18 14.49 12.78
CA GLN A 150 -0.10 14.99 11.93
C GLN A 150 0.20 14.03 10.75
N MET A 151 -0.21 12.77 10.84
CA MET A 151 0.02 11.77 9.79
C MET A 151 -0.42 12.23 8.39
N PRO A 152 -1.60 12.88 8.19
CA PRO A 152 -2.02 13.33 6.86
C PRO A 152 -1.10 14.35 6.18
N ARG A 153 -0.12 14.94 6.91
CA ARG A 153 0.86 15.89 6.36
C ARG A 153 2.04 15.21 5.68
N LEU A 154 2.26 13.93 5.98
CA LEU A 154 3.34 13.14 5.37
C LEU A 154 2.95 12.73 3.95
N ARG A 155 3.94 12.53 3.08
CA ARG A 155 3.74 12.05 1.72
C ARG A 155 3.64 10.51 1.73
N TRP A 156 2.46 9.99 1.97
CA TRP A 156 2.21 8.54 2.07
C TRP A 156 2.22 7.83 0.71
N ALA A 157 2.66 6.57 0.72
CA ALA A 157 2.46 5.69 -0.41
C ALA A 157 0.96 5.53 -0.68
N PRO A 158 0.52 5.54 -1.95
CA PRO A 158 -0.91 5.56 -2.30
C PRO A 158 -1.76 4.48 -1.65
N VAL A 159 -1.22 3.28 -1.47
CA VAL A 159 -1.94 2.15 -0.85
C VAL A 159 -2.20 2.33 0.64
N ASP A 160 -1.41 3.19 1.34
CA ASP A 160 -1.53 3.45 2.77
C ASP A 160 -2.60 4.51 3.13
N HIS A 161 -3.07 5.29 2.17
CA HIS A 161 -3.97 6.44 2.42
C HIS A 161 -5.25 6.09 3.20
N ASP A 162 -5.88 4.94 2.91
CA ASP A 162 -7.08 4.51 3.62
C ASP A 162 -6.79 4.23 5.10
N ALA A 163 -5.65 3.58 5.38
CA ALA A 163 -5.22 3.29 6.74
C ALA A 163 -4.85 4.57 7.49
N VAL A 164 -4.17 5.51 6.84
CA VAL A 164 -3.85 6.83 7.41
C VAL A 164 -5.12 7.58 7.80
N THR A 165 -6.11 7.63 6.91
CA THR A 165 -7.38 8.31 7.17
C THR A 165 -8.11 7.72 8.38
N ARG A 166 -8.11 6.38 8.52
CA ARG A 166 -8.75 5.70 9.66
C ARG A 166 -8.01 5.93 10.97
N ASN A 167 -6.68 5.88 10.95
CA ASN A 167 -5.85 6.04 12.14
C ASN A 167 -5.75 7.51 12.59
N SER A 168 -5.78 8.49 11.68
CA SER A 168 -5.66 9.91 12.02
C SER A 168 -6.81 10.46 12.89
N GLY A 169 -7.96 9.79 12.86
CA GLY A 169 -9.12 10.14 13.69
C GLY A 169 -9.22 9.36 15.01
N MET A 170 -8.29 8.43 15.27
CA MET A 170 -8.32 7.65 16.51
C MET A 170 -7.61 8.40 17.65
N ALA A 171 -8.23 8.36 18.83
CA ALA A 171 -7.55 8.68 20.10
C ALA A 171 -6.99 7.36 20.64
N PHE A 172 -5.71 7.29 20.85
CA PHE A 172 -4.99 6.11 21.39
C PHE A 172 -4.59 6.34 22.84
#